data_50513ca7aa52a68a3e47ae5b072b7c2d
#
_entry.id   50513ca7aa52a68a3e47ae5b072b7c2d
#
_cell.length_a   1.000
_cell.length_b   1.000
_cell.length_c   1.000
_cell.angle_alpha   90.00
_cell.angle_beta   90.00
_cell.angle_gamma   90.00
#
_symmetry.space_group_name_H-M   'P 1'
#
loop_
_entity.id
_entity.type
_entity.pdbx_description
1 polymer ?
#
loop_
_entity_poly.entity_id
_entity_poly.type
_entity_poly.pdbx_seq_one_letter_code
_entity_poly.pdbx_strand_id
1 'polypeptide(L)'
;MTSTMRAAQMHDVGEPMKIERIPVPEPGPHDVRVSVQAVNIVPNLANILNNWTTWFPLNPLPPLPAVFGLDPAGIVEKVGERVEGVEVGDRVYVNPGRTCGACRACRDGRIVQCASYAFAGYFGFSATSLNLLQRYSGGLAERMIAPAASLVHLPDSLSFEAAARFGYLGTMYSALRKAAAAPGRSVLVNGITGTLGIGAALLAPALGITTLYGTGRDRDLLAEIDKLAPGRLRLRSLQDGPVDEWIAEETGGQGVDIYIDALGPGAPHETLQQGVRSLARGGIAVNVGAVAGEVPLDLHRMMDMDQTVRGSVWFTAGEGQSMADMYEAGLLDLSPLRHHVYPLEEVNSVINSVRSRHGGFSNFIVTPASGR
;
A
#
# COMPACT_ATOMS: atom_id res chain seq x y z
N MET A 1 32.76 13.50 -16.44
CA MET A 1 31.90 14.22 -15.51
C MET A 1 30.78 13.26 -15.09
N THR A 2 30.59 13.06 -13.81
CA THR A 2 29.49 12.18 -13.33
C THR A 2 28.16 12.86 -13.67
N SER A 3 27.27 12.15 -14.36
CA SER A 3 25.94 12.68 -14.68
C SER A 3 25.15 12.92 -13.39
N THR A 4 24.38 14.01 -13.32
CA THR A 4 23.55 14.36 -12.16
C THR A 4 22.07 14.35 -12.53
N MET A 5 21.22 14.16 -11.52
CA MET A 5 19.76 14.16 -11.62
C MET A 5 19.15 15.05 -10.53
N ARG A 6 17.91 15.48 -10.72
CA ARG A 6 17.14 16.17 -9.67
C ARG A 6 16.55 15.14 -8.72
N ALA A 7 16.52 15.47 -7.44
CA ALA A 7 15.91 14.68 -6.39
C ALA A 7 15.39 15.57 -5.27
N ALA A 8 14.30 15.16 -4.63
CA ALA A 8 13.82 15.76 -3.39
C ALA A 8 14.49 15.04 -2.20
N GLN A 9 15.43 15.72 -1.53
CA GLN A 9 16.15 15.17 -0.39
C GLN A 9 15.65 15.75 0.93
N MET A 10 15.40 14.89 1.89
CA MET A 10 15.20 15.27 3.28
C MET A 10 16.54 15.28 4.00
N HIS A 11 16.92 16.41 4.57
CA HIS A 11 18.16 16.59 5.35
C HIS A 11 17.94 16.37 6.85
N ASP A 12 16.80 16.83 7.34
CA ASP A 12 16.41 16.73 8.74
C ASP A 12 14.94 16.35 8.86
N VAL A 13 14.61 15.56 9.87
CA VAL A 13 13.22 15.18 10.17
C VAL A 13 12.42 16.41 10.57
N GLY A 14 11.27 16.60 9.95
CA GLY A 14 10.40 17.75 10.20
C GLY A 14 10.65 18.96 9.30
N GLU A 15 11.76 18.98 8.56
CA GLU A 15 12.09 20.04 7.63
C GLU A 15 11.58 19.72 6.20
N PRO A 16 11.23 20.75 5.40
CA PRO A 16 10.86 20.56 4.01
C PRO A 16 11.99 19.92 3.20
N MET A 17 11.64 19.03 2.28
CA MET A 17 12.59 18.45 1.34
C MET A 17 13.18 19.53 0.43
N LYS A 18 14.47 19.42 0.12
CA LYS A 18 15.18 20.30 -0.81
C LYS A 18 15.31 19.63 -2.18
N ILE A 19 15.03 20.37 -3.23
CA ILE A 19 15.27 19.89 -4.60
C ILE A 19 16.74 20.17 -4.95
N GLU A 20 17.50 19.11 -5.14
CA GLU A 20 18.95 19.17 -5.35
C GLU A 20 19.37 18.31 -6.55
N ARG A 21 20.59 18.60 -7.04
CA ARG A 21 21.23 17.77 -8.05
C ARG A 21 22.19 16.79 -7.37
N ILE A 22 21.87 15.52 -7.49
CA ILE A 22 22.68 14.42 -6.93
C ILE A 22 23.24 13.52 -8.05
N PRO A 23 24.28 12.74 -7.80
CA PRO A 23 24.79 11.80 -8.80
C PRO A 23 23.71 10.80 -9.22
N VAL A 24 23.66 10.49 -10.52
CA VAL A 24 22.82 9.41 -11.04
C VAL A 24 23.34 8.07 -10.51
N PRO A 25 22.51 7.26 -9.82
CA PRO A 25 22.98 5.99 -9.27
C PRO A 25 23.23 4.95 -10.38
N GLU A 26 24.25 4.12 -10.19
CA GLU A 26 24.54 3.01 -11.08
C GLU A 26 23.98 1.70 -10.53
N PRO A 27 23.29 0.89 -11.35
CA PRO A 27 22.73 -0.38 -10.90
C PRO A 27 23.84 -1.38 -10.62
N GLY A 28 23.69 -2.16 -9.55
CA GLY A 28 24.51 -3.34 -9.28
C GLY A 28 24.20 -4.49 -10.25
N PRO A 29 24.94 -5.62 -10.17
CA PRO A 29 24.80 -6.72 -11.13
C PRO A 29 23.38 -7.29 -11.27
N HIS A 30 22.58 -7.28 -10.19
CA HIS A 30 21.21 -7.79 -10.17
C HIS A 30 20.15 -6.68 -10.05
N ASP A 31 20.56 -5.42 -10.18
CA ASP A 31 19.68 -4.26 -10.08
C ASP A 31 19.38 -3.69 -11.47
N VAL A 32 18.34 -2.90 -11.53
CA VAL A 32 18.03 -2.05 -12.68
C VAL A 32 18.05 -0.59 -12.27
N ARG A 33 18.21 0.31 -13.24
CA ARG A 33 17.94 1.73 -13.07
C ARG A 33 16.66 2.08 -13.80
N VAL A 34 15.74 2.72 -13.08
CA VAL A 34 14.43 3.13 -13.58
C VAL A 34 14.38 4.65 -13.69
N SER A 35 13.97 5.17 -14.85
CA SER A 35 13.54 6.56 -15.06
C SER A 35 12.14 6.70 -14.47
N VAL A 36 12.01 7.45 -13.38
CA VAL A 36 10.75 7.53 -12.61
C VAL A 36 9.79 8.50 -13.28
N GLN A 37 8.64 8.00 -13.70
CA GLN A 37 7.59 8.77 -14.37
C GLN A 37 6.53 9.26 -13.38
N ALA A 38 6.18 8.46 -12.38
CA ALA A 38 5.18 8.79 -11.38
C ALA A 38 5.56 8.19 -10.02
N VAL A 39 5.30 8.95 -8.94
CA VAL A 39 5.41 8.50 -7.55
C VAL A 39 4.18 8.92 -6.78
N ASN A 40 3.52 7.99 -6.12
CA ASN A 40 2.39 8.31 -5.25
C ASN A 40 2.87 8.96 -3.94
N ILE A 41 2.25 10.06 -3.56
CA ILE A 41 2.41 10.66 -2.24
C ILE A 41 1.41 10.00 -1.28
N VAL A 42 1.94 9.06 -0.52
CA VAL A 42 1.12 8.28 0.42
C VAL A 42 0.58 9.14 1.57
N PRO A 43 -0.68 8.96 2.00
CA PRO A 43 -1.29 9.80 3.04
C PRO A 43 -0.51 9.87 4.36
N ASN A 44 0.26 8.83 4.66
CA ASN A 44 1.03 8.77 5.91
C ASN A 44 2.43 9.38 5.80
N LEU A 45 2.87 9.83 4.63
CA LEU A 45 4.22 10.37 4.44
C LEU A 45 4.48 11.60 5.31
N ALA A 46 3.53 12.53 5.37
CA ALA A 46 3.65 13.71 6.24
C ALA A 46 3.80 13.33 7.73
N ASN A 47 3.10 12.30 8.19
CA ASN A 47 3.21 11.82 9.57
C ASN A 47 4.59 11.21 9.83
N ILE A 48 5.11 10.43 8.88
CA ILE A 48 6.46 9.85 8.99
C ILE A 48 7.52 10.94 9.02
N LEU A 49 7.43 11.93 8.14
CA LEU A 49 8.41 13.01 8.09
C LEU A 49 8.41 13.88 9.36
N ASN A 50 7.24 14.12 9.96
CA ASN A 50 7.09 15.05 11.07
C ASN A 50 7.09 14.39 12.45
N ASN A 51 6.65 13.13 12.56
CA ASN A 51 6.39 12.48 13.85
C ASN A 51 7.17 11.16 14.01
N TRP A 52 8.25 10.98 13.29
CA TRP A 52 8.98 9.72 13.21
C TRP A 52 9.34 9.15 14.57
N THR A 53 10.02 9.94 15.40
CA THR A 53 10.51 9.50 16.71
C THR A 53 9.39 9.14 17.70
N THR A 54 8.21 9.71 17.50
CA THR A 54 7.04 9.49 18.38
C THR A 54 6.21 8.28 17.94
N TRP A 55 6.00 8.11 16.63
CA TRP A 55 5.09 7.11 16.11
C TRP A 55 5.77 5.79 15.76
N PHE A 56 7.05 5.85 15.41
CA PHE A 56 7.83 4.70 14.95
C PHE A 56 9.20 4.60 15.65
N PRO A 57 9.25 4.62 17.00
CA PRO A 57 10.52 4.75 17.72
C PRO A 57 11.50 3.60 17.50
N LEU A 58 10.99 2.44 17.05
CA LEU A 58 11.80 1.23 16.82
C LEU A 58 12.14 1.01 15.33
N ASN A 59 11.63 1.84 14.44
CA ASN A 59 11.78 1.67 13.00
C ASN A 59 12.84 2.63 12.44
N PRO A 60 13.97 2.16 11.88
CA PRO A 60 15.00 3.05 11.34
C PRO A 60 14.54 3.76 10.07
N LEU A 61 14.88 5.04 9.95
CA LEU A 61 14.82 5.81 8.70
C LEU A 61 16.05 5.52 7.83
N PRO A 62 15.96 5.81 6.51
CA PRO A 62 17.16 5.95 5.68
C PRO A 62 18.13 6.97 6.31
N PRO A 63 19.45 6.72 6.28
CA PRO A 63 20.43 7.73 6.68
C PRO A 63 20.26 9.03 5.89
N LEU A 64 20.15 10.16 6.59
CA LEU A 64 19.98 11.48 5.99
C LEU A 64 21.31 12.06 5.49
N PRO A 65 21.33 12.84 4.39
CA PRO A 65 20.18 13.19 3.56
C PRO A 65 19.67 12.02 2.72
N ALA A 66 18.34 11.90 2.57
CA ALA A 66 17.72 10.77 1.89
C ALA A 66 16.61 11.19 0.91
N VAL A 67 16.44 10.40 -0.14
CA VAL A 67 15.32 10.52 -1.10
C VAL A 67 14.21 9.57 -0.66
N PHE A 68 13.02 10.12 -0.42
CA PHE A 68 11.81 9.38 -0.08
C PHE A 68 10.97 9.05 -1.32
N GLY A 69 9.80 8.46 -1.14
CA GLY A 69 8.85 8.11 -2.21
C GLY A 69 8.64 6.60 -2.35
N LEU A 70 7.46 6.14 -1.87
CA LEU A 70 7.21 4.71 -1.64
C LEU A 70 6.81 3.94 -2.88
N ASP A 71 5.97 4.51 -3.74
CA ASP A 71 5.28 3.81 -4.84
C ASP A 71 5.67 4.38 -6.22
N PRO A 72 6.91 4.18 -6.68
CA PRO A 72 7.35 4.67 -7.98
C PRO A 72 6.96 3.73 -9.12
N ALA A 73 6.57 4.34 -10.26
CA ALA A 73 6.39 3.67 -11.53
C ALA A 73 7.20 4.41 -12.62
N GLY A 74 7.71 3.68 -13.61
CA GLY A 74 8.55 4.28 -14.64
C GLY A 74 9.03 3.31 -15.70
N ILE A 75 10.13 3.68 -16.35
CA ILE A 75 10.72 2.94 -17.47
C ILE A 75 12.13 2.50 -17.10
N VAL A 76 12.45 1.24 -17.35
CA VAL A 76 13.81 0.71 -17.18
C VAL A 76 14.74 1.38 -18.19
N GLU A 77 15.78 2.08 -17.73
CA GLU A 77 16.77 2.75 -18.61
C GLU A 77 18.15 2.07 -18.63
N LYS A 78 18.43 1.21 -17.64
CA LYS A 78 19.65 0.42 -17.57
C LYS A 78 19.43 -0.85 -16.76
N VAL A 79 20.05 -1.95 -17.21
CA VAL A 79 20.02 -3.24 -16.51
C VAL A 79 21.42 -3.64 -16.06
N GLY A 80 21.53 -4.31 -14.91
CA GLY A 80 22.76 -4.88 -14.41
C GLY A 80 23.19 -6.13 -15.21
N GLU A 81 24.45 -6.47 -15.17
CA GLU A 81 25.06 -7.52 -16.02
C GLU A 81 24.51 -8.94 -15.79
N ARG A 82 23.83 -9.18 -14.65
CA ARG A 82 23.25 -10.47 -14.26
C ARG A 82 21.73 -10.42 -14.15
N VAL A 83 21.12 -9.41 -14.73
CA VAL A 83 19.66 -9.30 -14.79
C VAL A 83 19.16 -10.09 -16.00
N GLU A 84 18.20 -10.97 -15.76
CA GLU A 84 17.47 -11.73 -16.79
C GLU A 84 15.98 -11.40 -16.72
N GLY A 85 15.27 -11.44 -17.85
CA GLY A 85 13.83 -11.25 -17.93
C GLY A 85 13.36 -9.79 -17.73
N VAL A 86 14.27 -8.81 -17.78
CA VAL A 86 13.98 -7.38 -17.77
C VAL A 86 14.85 -6.70 -18.82
N GLU A 87 14.25 -5.83 -19.64
CA GLU A 87 14.94 -5.13 -20.71
C GLU A 87 14.82 -3.60 -20.57
N VAL A 88 15.72 -2.88 -21.22
CA VAL A 88 15.62 -1.42 -21.33
C VAL A 88 14.39 -1.08 -22.16
N GLY A 89 13.55 -0.19 -21.63
CA GLY A 89 12.26 0.17 -22.20
C GLY A 89 11.07 -0.43 -21.47
N ASP A 90 11.26 -1.46 -20.65
CA ASP A 90 10.18 -2.06 -19.87
C ASP A 90 9.49 -1.02 -18.99
N ARG A 91 8.17 -1.05 -19.02
CA ARG A 91 7.29 -0.26 -18.15
C ARG A 91 7.09 -1.01 -16.84
N VAL A 92 7.41 -0.38 -15.71
CA VAL A 92 7.40 -1.09 -14.43
C VAL A 92 6.82 -0.25 -13.29
N TYR A 93 6.17 -0.92 -12.35
CA TYR A 93 6.03 -0.44 -10.97
C TYR A 93 7.13 -1.07 -10.13
N VAL A 94 7.78 -0.28 -9.28
CA VAL A 94 8.84 -0.75 -8.40
C VAL A 94 8.27 -1.02 -7.01
N ASN A 95 8.02 -2.28 -6.68
CA ASN A 95 7.61 -2.64 -5.32
C ASN A 95 8.72 -2.23 -4.34
N PRO A 96 8.42 -1.37 -3.34
CA PRO A 96 9.44 -0.85 -2.43
C PRO A 96 9.95 -1.85 -1.40
N GLY A 97 9.34 -3.02 -1.26
CA GLY A 97 9.75 -4.05 -0.31
C GLY A 97 11.17 -4.56 -0.60
N ARG A 98 12.08 -4.40 0.37
CA ARG A 98 13.48 -4.87 0.29
C ARG A 98 13.75 -5.94 1.31
N THR A 99 14.54 -6.94 0.93
CA THR A 99 14.84 -8.12 1.75
C THR A 99 16.33 -8.45 1.70
N CYS A 100 16.83 -9.15 2.72
CA CYS A 100 18.23 -9.57 2.74
C CYS A 100 18.54 -10.78 1.83
N GLY A 101 17.52 -11.47 1.31
CA GLY A 101 17.66 -12.65 0.46
C GLY A 101 18.18 -13.93 1.14
N ALA A 102 18.73 -13.86 2.37
CA ALA A 102 19.48 -14.96 2.98
C ALA A 102 18.93 -15.50 4.30
N CYS A 103 18.07 -14.78 5.01
CA CYS A 103 17.49 -15.25 6.27
C CYS A 103 16.51 -16.40 6.02
N ARG A 104 16.10 -17.08 7.10
CA ARG A 104 15.18 -18.22 7.02
C ARG A 104 13.89 -17.86 6.27
N ALA A 105 13.27 -16.71 6.60
CA ALA A 105 12.03 -16.29 5.94
C ALA A 105 12.21 -16.11 4.42
N CYS A 106 13.32 -15.49 3.98
CA CYS A 106 13.62 -15.34 2.55
C CYS A 106 13.81 -16.68 1.86
N ARG A 107 14.54 -17.65 2.48
CA ARG A 107 14.75 -18.97 1.93
C ARG A 107 13.47 -19.80 1.84
N ASP A 108 12.52 -19.56 2.75
CA ASP A 108 11.19 -20.18 2.75
C ASP A 108 10.20 -19.47 1.79
N GLY A 109 10.62 -18.46 1.03
CA GLY A 109 9.74 -17.67 0.15
C GLY A 109 8.82 -16.68 0.88
N ARG A 110 8.94 -16.54 2.20
CA ARG A 110 8.14 -15.63 3.03
C ARG A 110 8.79 -14.26 3.12
N ILE A 111 9.01 -13.62 1.97
CA ILE A 111 9.89 -12.46 1.81
C ILE A 111 9.45 -11.24 2.65
N VAL A 112 8.14 -10.99 2.82
CA VAL A 112 7.63 -9.90 3.67
C VAL A 112 7.87 -10.12 5.17
N GLN A 113 8.31 -11.32 5.57
CA GLN A 113 8.71 -11.68 6.94
C GLN A 113 10.23 -11.66 7.11
N CYS A 114 10.97 -11.09 6.17
CA CYS A 114 12.43 -10.96 6.26
C CYS A 114 12.83 -10.22 7.54
N ALA A 115 13.85 -10.74 8.24
CA ALA A 115 14.34 -10.11 9.48
C ALA A 115 14.87 -8.68 9.27
N SER A 116 15.33 -8.37 8.04
CA SER A 116 15.82 -7.05 7.65
C SER A 116 14.85 -6.34 6.70
N TYR A 117 13.54 -6.65 6.76
CA TYR A 117 12.57 -6.06 5.85
C TYR A 117 12.58 -4.53 5.91
N ALA A 118 12.54 -3.89 4.76
CA ALA A 118 12.49 -2.44 4.64
C ALA A 118 11.62 -2.00 3.46
N PHE A 119 11.10 -0.79 3.54
CA PHE A 119 10.56 -0.08 2.39
C PHE A 119 11.58 0.92 1.88
N ALA A 120 12.11 0.70 0.67
CA ALA A 120 13.02 1.65 0.03
C ALA A 120 12.38 3.04 -0.06
N GLY A 121 13.13 4.06 0.35
CA GLY A 121 12.63 5.44 0.38
C GLY A 121 11.54 5.69 1.44
N TYR A 122 11.48 4.87 2.49
CA TYR A 122 10.50 5.05 3.55
C TYR A 122 11.10 4.70 4.93
N PHE A 123 11.04 3.45 5.37
CA PHE A 123 11.62 3.02 6.64
C PHE A 123 11.90 1.50 6.66
N GLY A 124 12.66 1.07 7.68
CA GLY A 124 12.91 -0.33 7.98
C GLY A 124 12.13 -0.82 9.18
N PHE A 125 12.07 -2.14 9.36
CA PHE A 125 11.36 -2.79 10.46
C PHE A 125 12.29 -3.30 11.56
N SER A 126 13.60 -3.16 11.37
CA SER A 126 14.62 -3.55 12.35
C SER A 126 15.91 -2.77 12.11
N ALA A 127 16.82 -2.77 13.09
CA ALA A 127 18.14 -2.16 12.95
C ALA A 127 18.93 -2.74 11.75
N THR A 128 18.74 -4.03 11.44
CA THR A 128 19.42 -4.68 10.31
C THR A 128 18.90 -4.24 8.93
N SER A 129 17.81 -3.47 8.90
CA SER A 129 17.26 -2.88 7.66
C SER A 129 18.09 -1.72 7.12
N LEU A 130 18.95 -1.09 7.93
CA LEU A 130 19.73 0.10 7.56
C LEU A 130 20.55 -0.09 6.29
N ASN A 131 21.19 -1.25 6.10
CA ASN A 131 21.97 -1.54 4.89
C ASN A 131 21.13 -1.51 3.62
N LEU A 132 19.88 -1.96 3.69
CA LEU A 132 18.94 -1.93 2.55
C LEU A 132 18.46 -0.51 2.27
N LEU A 133 18.21 0.28 3.33
CA LEU A 133 17.81 1.68 3.21
C LEU A 133 18.93 2.57 2.68
N GLN A 134 20.19 2.27 2.99
CA GLN A 134 21.35 2.97 2.42
C GLN A 134 21.55 2.66 0.93
N ARG A 135 21.29 1.40 0.54
CA ARG A 135 21.51 0.95 -0.82
C ARG A 135 20.42 1.41 -1.79
N TYR A 136 19.17 1.47 -1.34
CA TYR A 136 18.01 1.73 -2.19
C TYR A 136 17.25 2.95 -1.71
N SER A 137 17.27 4.00 -2.54
CA SER A 137 16.50 5.23 -2.31
C SER A 137 15.03 5.09 -2.72
N GLY A 138 14.23 6.10 -2.38
CA GLY A 138 12.86 6.24 -2.87
C GLY A 138 12.76 6.85 -4.26
N GLY A 139 11.52 6.99 -4.73
CA GLY A 139 11.22 7.43 -6.09
C GLY A 139 11.07 8.94 -6.28
N LEU A 140 11.22 9.78 -5.24
CA LEU A 140 11.15 11.25 -5.41
C LEU A 140 12.43 11.82 -6.04
N ALA A 141 12.86 11.22 -7.14
CA ALA A 141 14.00 11.58 -7.96
C ALA A 141 13.77 11.18 -9.42
N GLU A 142 14.47 11.81 -10.35
CA GLU A 142 14.34 11.47 -11.78
C GLU A 142 14.72 10.02 -12.10
N ARG A 143 15.59 9.42 -11.28
CA ARG A 143 16.05 8.02 -11.44
C ARG A 143 16.23 7.35 -10.10
N MET A 144 16.02 6.05 -10.08
CA MET A 144 16.29 5.21 -8.91
C MET A 144 16.88 3.87 -9.33
N ILE A 145 17.51 3.15 -8.40
CA ILE A 145 17.89 1.75 -8.60
C ILE A 145 16.98 0.83 -7.80
N ALA A 146 16.72 -0.34 -8.33
CA ALA A 146 15.91 -1.36 -7.67
C ALA A 146 16.40 -2.77 -8.05
N PRO A 147 16.27 -3.77 -7.17
CA PRO A 147 16.46 -5.17 -7.57
C PRO A 147 15.49 -5.55 -8.68
N ALA A 148 15.95 -6.23 -9.73
CA ALA A 148 15.08 -6.69 -10.82
C ALA A 148 13.91 -7.53 -10.30
N ALA A 149 14.12 -8.37 -9.28
CA ALA A 149 13.08 -9.17 -8.64
C ALA A 149 11.98 -8.39 -7.91
N SER A 150 12.13 -7.06 -7.74
CA SER A 150 11.10 -6.18 -7.14
C SER A 150 10.20 -5.51 -8.17
N LEU A 151 10.43 -5.73 -9.45
CA LEU A 151 9.65 -5.10 -10.51
C LEU A 151 8.33 -5.84 -10.74
N VAL A 152 7.33 -5.05 -11.10
CA VAL A 152 6.05 -5.50 -11.65
C VAL A 152 5.96 -4.94 -13.06
N HIS A 153 5.88 -5.77 -14.07
CA HIS A 153 5.73 -5.35 -15.45
C HIS A 153 4.33 -4.81 -15.68
N LEU A 154 4.25 -3.66 -16.31
CA LEU A 154 3.00 -2.93 -16.55
C LEU A 154 2.57 -3.07 -18.01
N PRO A 155 1.30 -3.39 -18.28
CA PRO A 155 0.78 -3.34 -19.65
C PRO A 155 0.81 -1.91 -20.20
N ASP A 156 0.91 -1.78 -21.52
CA ASP A 156 1.01 -0.46 -22.20
C ASP A 156 -0.20 0.44 -21.92
N SER A 157 -1.36 -0.16 -21.73
CA SER A 157 -2.62 0.55 -21.42
C SER A 157 -2.68 1.15 -20.01
N LEU A 158 -1.84 0.67 -19.07
CA LEU A 158 -1.86 1.16 -17.70
C LEU A 158 -0.96 2.40 -17.56
N SER A 159 -1.54 3.53 -17.17
CA SER A 159 -0.76 4.74 -16.92
C SER A 159 0.16 4.60 -15.70
N PHE A 160 1.27 5.34 -15.67
CA PHE A 160 2.18 5.33 -14.51
C PHE A 160 1.53 5.92 -13.27
N GLU A 161 0.62 6.88 -13.43
CA GLU A 161 -0.15 7.48 -12.35
C GLU A 161 -1.07 6.45 -11.67
N ALA A 162 -1.73 5.61 -12.46
CA ALA A 162 -2.56 4.53 -11.94
C ALA A 162 -1.69 3.42 -11.31
N ALA A 163 -0.59 3.05 -11.95
CA ALA A 163 0.35 2.06 -11.43
C ALA A 163 0.99 2.49 -10.10
N ALA A 164 1.27 3.78 -9.90
CA ALA A 164 1.76 4.32 -8.64
C ALA A 164 0.75 4.15 -7.46
N ARG A 165 -0.47 3.67 -7.71
CA ARG A 165 -1.45 3.30 -6.68
C ARG A 165 -1.29 1.85 -6.18
N PHE A 166 -0.44 1.06 -6.80
CA PHE A 166 -0.29 -0.37 -6.50
C PHE A 166 0.10 -0.66 -5.05
N GLY A 167 0.80 0.23 -4.36
CA GLY A 167 1.14 0.04 -2.96
C GLY A 167 -0.07 -0.20 -2.05
N TYR A 168 -1.06 0.67 -2.12
CA TYR A 168 -2.27 0.51 -1.31
C TYR A 168 -3.21 -0.58 -1.84
N LEU A 169 -3.33 -0.71 -3.15
CA LEU A 169 -4.10 -1.80 -3.77
C LEU A 169 -3.49 -3.16 -3.41
N GLY A 170 -2.17 -3.30 -3.54
CA GLY A 170 -1.46 -4.53 -3.23
C GLY A 170 -1.50 -4.91 -1.76
N THR A 171 -1.47 -3.91 -0.85
CA THR A 171 -1.68 -4.16 0.59
C THR A 171 -3.05 -4.78 0.85
N MET A 172 -4.10 -4.23 0.23
CA MET A 172 -5.46 -4.79 0.33
C MET A 172 -5.56 -6.15 -0.36
N TYR A 173 -5.00 -6.28 -1.57
CA TYR A 173 -4.97 -7.55 -2.31
C TYR A 173 -4.32 -8.67 -1.49
N SER A 174 -3.14 -8.41 -0.91
CA SER A 174 -2.44 -9.37 -0.06
C SER A 174 -3.23 -9.73 1.20
N ALA A 175 -3.94 -8.77 1.81
CA ALA A 175 -4.82 -9.03 2.95
C ALA A 175 -5.97 -9.97 2.58
N LEU A 176 -6.66 -9.69 1.48
CA LEU A 176 -7.75 -10.54 0.96
C LEU A 176 -7.24 -11.95 0.60
N ARG A 177 -6.05 -12.05 -0.02
CA ARG A 177 -5.39 -13.34 -0.31
C ARG A 177 -5.05 -14.12 0.97
N LYS A 178 -4.48 -13.45 1.99
CA LYS A 178 -4.16 -14.06 3.29
C LYS A 178 -5.39 -14.51 4.06
N ALA A 179 -6.54 -13.88 3.81
CA ALA A 179 -7.84 -14.28 4.35
C ALA A 179 -8.53 -15.35 3.50
N ALA A 180 -7.93 -15.78 2.39
CA ALA A 180 -8.53 -16.69 1.42
C ALA A 180 -9.88 -16.18 0.89
N ALA A 181 -9.97 -14.87 0.61
CA ALA A 181 -11.14 -14.29 -0.02
C ALA A 181 -11.38 -14.90 -1.41
N ALA A 182 -12.60 -15.35 -1.66
CA ALA A 182 -12.99 -16.10 -2.85
C ALA A 182 -14.51 -15.99 -3.06
N PRO A 183 -15.03 -16.43 -4.21
CA PRO A 183 -16.47 -16.56 -4.43
C PRO A 183 -17.14 -17.37 -3.31
N GLY A 184 -18.31 -16.89 -2.85
CA GLY A 184 -19.09 -17.53 -1.79
C GLY A 184 -18.64 -17.17 -0.37
N ARG A 185 -17.55 -16.41 -0.18
CA ARG A 185 -17.16 -15.88 1.13
C ARG A 185 -17.58 -14.43 1.30
N SER A 186 -18.10 -14.11 2.48
CA SER A 186 -18.51 -12.77 2.87
C SER A 186 -17.33 -12.00 3.47
N VAL A 187 -17.18 -10.73 3.09
CA VAL A 187 -16.08 -9.86 3.55
C VAL A 187 -16.65 -8.61 4.17
N LEU A 188 -16.20 -8.23 5.37
CA LEU A 188 -16.43 -6.93 6.00
C LEU A 188 -15.15 -6.11 5.94
N VAL A 189 -15.24 -4.84 5.51
CA VAL A 189 -14.12 -3.89 5.53
C VAL A 189 -14.49 -2.66 6.35
N ASN A 190 -13.86 -2.46 7.50
CA ASN A 190 -13.96 -1.21 8.23
C ASN A 190 -13.00 -0.17 7.64
N GLY A 191 -13.53 1.04 7.35
CA GLY A 191 -12.78 2.12 6.71
C GLY A 191 -12.74 2.01 5.18
N ILE A 192 -13.81 1.47 4.55
CA ILE A 192 -13.90 1.28 3.09
C ILE A 192 -13.75 2.58 2.30
N THR A 193 -14.10 3.73 2.90
CA THR A 193 -13.95 5.07 2.28
C THR A 193 -12.50 5.58 2.26
N GLY A 194 -11.60 4.91 2.96
CA GLY A 194 -10.19 5.27 3.04
C GLY A 194 -9.34 4.77 1.87
N THR A 195 -8.08 5.21 1.84
CA THR A 195 -7.11 4.88 0.76
C THR A 195 -6.84 3.38 0.62
N LEU A 196 -6.79 2.63 1.73
CA LEU A 196 -6.70 1.16 1.72
C LEU A 196 -8.07 0.54 1.40
N GLY A 197 -9.13 1.05 2.06
CA GLY A 197 -10.45 0.43 1.99
C GLY A 197 -11.07 0.39 0.59
N ILE A 198 -10.93 1.47 -0.21
CA ILE A 198 -11.44 1.49 -1.58
C ILE A 198 -10.83 0.38 -2.44
N GLY A 199 -9.60 -0.04 -2.13
CA GLY A 199 -8.96 -1.17 -2.79
C GLY A 199 -9.77 -2.46 -2.70
N ALA A 200 -10.53 -2.68 -1.61
CA ALA A 200 -11.40 -3.85 -1.49
C ALA A 200 -12.58 -3.78 -2.47
N ALA A 201 -13.22 -2.61 -2.62
CA ALA A 201 -14.31 -2.42 -3.57
C ALA A 201 -13.85 -2.59 -5.03
N LEU A 202 -12.65 -2.09 -5.36
CA LEU A 202 -12.06 -2.23 -6.71
C LEU A 202 -11.63 -3.68 -7.01
N LEU A 203 -11.12 -4.40 -6.02
CA LEU A 203 -10.65 -5.79 -6.17
C LEU A 203 -11.77 -6.84 -6.06
N ALA A 204 -12.90 -6.50 -5.42
CA ALA A 204 -13.98 -7.46 -5.17
C ALA A 204 -14.52 -8.12 -6.46
N PRO A 205 -14.77 -7.40 -7.59
CA PRO A 205 -15.19 -8.01 -8.83
C PRO A 205 -14.14 -8.97 -9.38
N ALA A 206 -12.86 -8.55 -9.40
CA ALA A 206 -11.74 -9.33 -9.93
C ALA A 206 -11.50 -10.63 -9.14
N LEU A 207 -11.73 -10.61 -7.83
CA LEU A 207 -11.60 -11.78 -6.96
C LEU A 207 -12.87 -12.63 -6.87
N GLY A 208 -13.94 -12.24 -7.56
CA GLY A 208 -15.23 -12.93 -7.53
C GLY A 208 -15.95 -12.85 -6.17
N ILE A 209 -15.61 -11.88 -5.31
CA ILE A 209 -16.30 -11.66 -4.04
C ILE A 209 -17.74 -11.26 -4.33
N THR A 210 -18.70 -12.03 -3.80
CA THR A 210 -20.12 -11.85 -4.08
C THR A 210 -20.80 -10.89 -3.13
N THR A 211 -20.32 -10.80 -1.89
CA THR A 211 -20.88 -9.94 -0.84
C THR A 211 -19.74 -9.27 -0.08
N LEU A 212 -19.68 -7.93 -0.18
CA LEU A 212 -18.72 -7.09 0.52
C LEU A 212 -19.50 -6.09 1.38
N TYR A 213 -19.37 -6.22 2.69
CA TYR A 213 -19.85 -5.25 3.66
C TYR A 213 -18.77 -4.18 3.86
N GLY A 214 -19.18 -2.92 3.95
CA GLY A 214 -18.22 -1.84 4.12
C GLY A 214 -18.73 -0.74 5.04
N THR A 215 -17.86 -0.23 5.92
CA THR A 215 -18.18 0.88 6.78
C THR A 215 -17.32 2.11 6.52
N GLY A 216 -17.90 3.28 6.73
CA GLY A 216 -17.22 4.57 6.61
C GLY A 216 -17.99 5.63 7.38
N ARG A 217 -17.44 6.85 7.49
CA ARG A 217 -18.12 7.95 8.15
C ARG A 217 -18.85 8.88 7.19
N ASP A 218 -18.30 9.02 6.00
CA ASP A 218 -18.78 9.93 4.97
C ASP A 218 -19.79 9.21 4.07
N ARG A 219 -21.06 9.65 4.14
CA ARG A 219 -22.18 9.05 3.40
C ARG A 219 -22.09 9.27 1.89
N ASP A 220 -21.55 10.41 1.46
CA ASP A 220 -21.41 10.73 0.04
C ASP A 220 -20.34 9.83 -0.59
N LEU A 221 -19.22 9.61 0.12
CA LEU A 221 -18.21 8.65 -0.30
C LEU A 221 -18.73 7.21 -0.32
N LEU A 222 -19.57 6.81 0.65
CA LEU A 222 -20.20 5.48 0.66
C LEU A 222 -21.10 5.33 -0.57
N ALA A 223 -21.93 6.33 -0.89
CA ALA A 223 -22.80 6.32 -2.07
C ALA A 223 -22.00 6.30 -3.39
N GLU A 224 -20.82 6.89 -3.42
CA GLU A 224 -19.93 6.82 -4.58
C GLU A 224 -19.31 5.42 -4.72
N ILE A 225 -18.86 4.82 -3.60
CA ILE A 225 -18.28 3.47 -3.58
C ILE A 225 -19.30 2.41 -4.00
N ASP A 226 -20.57 2.56 -3.65
CA ASP A 226 -21.63 1.61 -4.03
C ASP A 226 -21.73 1.40 -5.56
N LYS A 227 -21.35 2.43 -6.33
CA LYS A 227 -21.34 2.38 -7.79
C LYS A 227 -20.20 1.54 -8.38
N LEU A 228 -19.16 1.22 -7.60
CA LEU A 228 -17.98 0.47 -8.09
C LEU A 228 -18.29 -1.01 -8.34
N ALA A 229 -19.19 -1.59 -7.54
CA ALA A 229 -19.58 -3.00 -7.68
C ALA A 229 -21.07 -3.19 -7.39
N PRO A 230 -21.96 -2.77 -8.31
CA PRO A 230 -23.39 -2.78 -8.11
C PRO A 230 -23.93 -4.15 -7.72
N GLY A 231 -24.76 -4.19 -6.68
CA GLY A 231 -25.39 -5.41 -6.17
C GLY A 231 -24.48 -6.32 -5.32
N ARG A 232 -23.17 -6.01 -5.21
CA ARG A 232 -22.22 -6.76 -4.38
C ARG A 232 -21.90 -6.07 -3.07
N LEU A 233 -22.10 -4.76 -2.99
CA LEU A 233 -21.77 -3.95 -1.82
C LEU A 233 -22.99 -3.80 -0.89
N ARG A 234 -22.72 -3.83 0.41
CA ARG A 234 -23.63 -3.45 1.48
C ARG A 234 -22.88 -2.46 2.35
N LEU A 235 -23.27 -1.19 2.29
CA LEU A 235 -22.52 -0.10 2.90
C LEU A 235 -23.32 0.56 4.00
N ARG A 236 -22.66 0.86 5.14
CA ARG A 236 -23.28 1.54 6.28
C ARG A 236 -22.36 2.59 6.87
N SER A 237 -22.96 3.71 7.31
CA SER A 237 -22.21 4.70 8.07
C SER A 237 -21.95 4.22 9.49
N LEU A 238 -20.72 4.44 9.99
CA LEU A 238 -20.36 4.19 11.39
C LEU A 238 -21.18 5.05 12.38
N GLN A 239 -21.95 6.04 11.89
CA GLN A 239 -22.86 6.86 12.69
C GLN A 239 -24.24 6.19 12.90
N ASP A 240 -24.51 5.10 12.18
CA ASP A 240 -25.81 4.41 12.21
C ASP A 240 -25.91 3.32 13.29
N GLY A 241 -24.88 3.15 14.11
CA GLY A 241 -24.84 2.19 15.19
C GLY A 241 -23.67 1.19 15.10
N PRO A 242 -23.63 0.22 16.02
CA PRO A 242 -22.59 -0.79 16.09
C PRO A 242 -22.49 -1.66 14.83
N VAL A 243 -21.26 -1.98 14.43
CA VAL A 243 -20.99 -2.77 13.21
C VAL A 243 -21.39 -4.23 13.39
N ASP A 244 -21.14 -4.80 14.56
CA ASP A 244 -21.47 -6.19 14.89
C ASP A 244 -22.99 -6.44 14.93
N GLU A 245 -23.77 -5.50 15.43
CA GLU A 245 -25.23 -5.57 15.39
C GLU A 245 -25.76 -5.55 13.96
N TRP A 246 -25.26 -4.62 13.15
CA TRP A 246 -25.61 -4.55 11.73
C TRP A 246 -25.28 -5.85 10.98
N ILE A 247 -24.07 -6.38 11.17
CA ILE A 247 -23.67 -7.63 10.50
C ILE A 247 -24.52 -8.81 10.99
N ALA A 248 -24.88 -8.84 12.27
CA ALA A 248 -25.79 -9.87 12.78
C ALA A 248 -27.18 -9.80 12.11
N GLU A 249 -27.72 -8.59 11.90
CA GLU A 249 -28.98 -8.39 11.16
C GLU A 249 -28.87 -8.88 9.72
N GLU A 250 -27.83 -8.44 8.97
CA GLU A 250 -27.62 -8.76 7.55
C GLU A 250 -27.36 -10.26 7.30
N THR A 251 -26.79 -10.96 8.28
CA THR A 251 -26.37 -12.36 8.15
C THR A 251 -27.23 -13.34 8.92
N GLY A 252 -28.34 -12.89 9.53
CA GLY A 252 -29.18 -13.73 10.38
C GLY A 252 -28.43 -14.31 11.59
N GLY A 253 -27.47 -13.55 12.14
CA GLY A 253 -26.65 -13.93 13.30
C GLY A 253 -25.43 -14.80 12.97
N GLN A 254 -25.19 -15.16 11.71
CA GLN A 254 -24.07 -16.03 11.33
C GLN A 254 -22.72 -15.31 11.32
N GLY A 255 -22.70 -14.00 11.05
CA GLY A 255 -21.48 -13.20 10.89
C GLY A 255 -20.84 -13.33 9.50
N VAL A 256 -19.67 -12.72 9.32
CA VAL A 256 -18.89 -12.74 8.07
C VAL A 256 -17.70 -13.68 8.15
N ASP A 257 -17.30 -14.26 7.01
CA ASP A 257 -16.13 -15.13 6.94
C ASP A 257 -14.82 -14.37 7.15
N ILE A 258 -14.77 -13.12 6.67
CA ILE A 258 -13.55 -12.32 6.62
C ILE A 258 -13.86 -10.91 7.13
N TYR A 259 -13.01 -10.41 8.02
CA TYR A 259 -12.97 -9.02 8.42
C TYR A 259 -11.62 -8.40 8.06
N ILE A 260 -11.63 -7.28 7.35
CA ILE A 260 -10.42 -6.48 7.07
C ILE A 260 -10.53 -5.16 7.84
N ASP A 261 -9.58 -4.94 8.75
CA ASP A 261 -9.43 -3.65 9.40
C ASP A 261 -8.53 -2.74 8.57
N ALA A 262 -9.11 -1.64 8.04
CA ALA A 262 -8.41 -0.58 7.29
C ALA A 262 -8.57 0.79 7.96
N LEU A 263 -8.84 0.81 9.26
CA LEU A 263 -9.04 2.03 10.04
C LEU A 263 -7.72 2.78 10.27
N GLY A 264 -7.79 4.11 10.32
CA GLY A 264 -6.65 4.96 10.61
C GLY A 264 -6.33 5.09 12.10
N PRO A 265 -5.21 5.75 12.46
CA PRO A 265 -4.70 5.81 13.84
C PRO A 265 -5.62 6.53 14.84
N GLY A 266 -6.56 7.35 14.37
CA GLY A 266 -7.55 8.04 15.21
C GLY A 266 -8.88 7.31 15.36
N ALA A 267 -9.00 6.06 14.89
CA ALA A 267 -10.23 5.29 15.04
C ALA A 267 -10.38 4.73 16.47
N PRO A 268 -11.61 4.68 17.02
CA PRO A 268 -11.86 4.05 18.30
C PRO A 268 -11.54 2.54 18.27
N HIS A 269 -10.92 2.02 19.35
CA HIS A 269 -10.67 0.59 19.51
C HIS A 269 -11.96 -0.24 19.39
N GLU A 270 -13.07 0.28 19.90
CA GLU A 270 -14.38 -0.37 19.85
C GLU A 270 -14.81 -0.68 18.41
N THR A 271 -14.55 0.20 17.45
CA THR A 271 -14.89 -0.05 16.04
C THR A 271 -14.14 -1.25 15.47
N LEU A 272 -12.84 -1.43 15.81
CA LEU A 272 -12.09 -2.63 15.45
C LEU A 272 -12.64 -3.88 16.15
N GLN A 273 -12.94 -3.79 17.46
CA GLN A 273 -13.49 -4.90 18.24
C GLN A 273 -14.85 -5.35 17.71
N GLN A 274 -15.72 -4.42 17.31
CA GLN A 274 -16.99 -4.71 16.64
C GLN A 274 -16.76 -5.51 15.35
N GLY A 275 -15.74 -5.14 14.55
CA GLY A 275 -15.36 -5.91 13.36
C GLY A 275 -14.93 -7.35 13.70
N VAL A 276 -14.16 -7.55 14.76
CA VAL A 276 -13.77 -8.90 15.21
C VAL A 276 -14.99 -9.69 15.73
N ARG A 277 -15.90 -9.03 16.47
CA ARG A 277 -17.15 -9.68 16.93
C ARG A 277 -18.10 -10.05 15.79
N SER A 278 -18.00 -9.37 14.65
CA SER A 278 -18.79 -9.67 13.44
C SER A 278 -18.37 -10.97 12.74
N LEU A 279 -17.26 -11.60 13.13
CA LEU A 279 -16.78 -12.83 12.50
C LEU A 279 -17.68 -14.02 12.79
N ALA A 280 -17.94 -14.80 11.76
CA ALA A 280 -18.54 -16.14 11.85
C ALA A 280 -17.59 -17.12 12.57
N ARG A 281 -18.09 -18.31 12.87
CA ARG A 281 -17.26 -19.45 13.31
C ARG A 281 -16.23 -19.78 12.21
N GLY A 282 -14.97 -19.94 12.59
CA GLY A 282 -13.85 -20.16 11.65
C GLY A 282 -13.46 -18.93 10.84
N GLY A 283 -13.99 -17.76 11.19
CA GLY A 283 -13.71 -16.50 10.50
C GLY A 283 -12.30 -15.95 10.78
N ILE A 284 -11.80 -15.12 9.86
CA ILE A 284 -10.47 -14.51 9.96
C ILE A 284 -10.56 -12.99 9.88
N ALA A 285 -9.95 -12.31 10.87
CA ALA A 285 -9.67 -10.88 10.83
C ALA A 285 -8.25 -10.63 10.31
N VAL A 286 -8.11 -9.72 9.35
CA VAL A 286 -6.80 -9.24 8.89
C VAL A 286 -6.68 -7.75 9.11
N ASN A 287 -5.68 -7.35 9.91
CA ASN A 287 -5.38 -5.95 10.15
C ASN A 287 -4.36 -5.44 9.13
N VAL A 288 -4.75 -4.41 8.37
CA VAL A 288 -3.90 -3.58 7.50
C VAL A 288 -3.96 -2.11 7.90
N GLY A 289 -4.83 -1.78 8.86
CA GLY A 289 -5.01 -0.46 9.42
C GLY A 289 -3.90 -0.07 10.40
N ALA A 290 -4.06 1.10 11.00
CA ALA A 290 -3.09 1.69 11.91
C ALA A 290 -3.78 2.21 13.20
N VAL A 291 -4.79 1.51 13.69
CA VAL A 291 -5.42 1.86 14.97
C VAL A 291 -4.34 1.88 16.06
N ALA A 292 -4.21 3.02 16.73
CA ALA A 292 -3.10 3.24 17.67
C ALA A 292 -3.38 2.58 19.03
N GLY A 293 -2.31 2.15 19.71
CA GLY A 293 -2.36 1.60 21.06
C GLY A 293 -2.67 0.10 21.12
N GLU A 294 -2.92 -0.38 22.32
CA GLU A 294 -3.24 -1.79 22.60
C GLU A 294 -4.75 -2.00 22.52
N VAL A 295 -5.19 -2.95 21.72
CA VAL A 295 -6.60 -3.30 21.55
C VAL A 295 -6.89 -4.63 22.26
N PRO A 296 -7.71 -4.65 23.32
CA PRO A 296 -8.08 -5.89 23.98
C PRO A 296 -9.01 -6.74 23.11
N LEU A 297 -8.76 -8.05 23.05
CA LEU A 297 -9.57 -9.04 22.35
C LEU A 297 -10.07 -10.12 23.32
N ASP A 298 -11.29 -10.61 23.12
CA ASP A 298 -11.85 -11.73 23.85
C ASP A 298 -11.28 -13.05 23.32
N LEU A 299 -10.19 -13.50 23.93
CA LEU A 299 -9.50 -14.74 23.52
C LEU A 299 -10.34 -16.00 23.80
N HIS A 300 -11.21 -15.99 24.82
CA HIS A 300 -12.09 -17.11 25.10
C HIS A 300 -13.10 -17.30 23.99
N ARG A 301 -13.77 -16.22 23.60
CA ARG A 301 -14.69 -16.23 22.45
C ARG A 301 -13.97 -16.65 21.15
N MET A 302 -12.76 -16.15 20.91
CA MET A 302 -11.98 -16.54 19.72
C MET A 302 -11.67 -18.02 19.69
N MET A 303 -11.33 -18.62 20.84
CA MET A 303 -11.13 -20.06 20.97
C MET A 303 -12.43 -20.84 20.69
N ASP A 304 -13.53 -20.45 21.30
CA ASP A 304 -14.83 -21.12 21.12
C ASP A 304 -15.32 -21.04 19.67
N MET A 305 -15.04 -19.94 18.99
CA MET A 305 -15.49 -19.69 17.62
C MET A 305 -14.45 -20.11 16.56
N ASP A 306 -13.31 -20.67 16.97
CA ASP A 306 -12.20 -21.05 16.06
C ASP A 306 -11.76 -19.88 15.15
N GLN A 307 -11.66 -18.66 15.71
CA GLN A 307 -11.36 -17.45 14.97
C GLN A 307 -9.88 -17.14 14.94
N THR A 308 -9.43 -16.46 13.85
CA THR A 308 -8.05 -16.03 13.68
C THR A 308 -7.97 -14.51 13.57
N VAL A 309 -6.98 -13.88 14.23
CA VAL A 309 -6.59 -12.50 14.00
C VAL A 309 -5.16 -12.47 13.47
N ARG A 310 -4.94 -11.74 12.35
CA ARG A 310 -3.66 -11.72 11.62
C ARG A 310 -3.31 -10.30 11.18
N GLY A 311 -2.03 -9.92 11.31
CA GLY A 311 -1.49 -8.72 10.68
C GLY A 311 -1.07 -8.96 9.22
N SER A 312 -1.15 -7.92 8.38
CA SER A 312 -0.66 -7.95 6.99
C SER A 312 0.05 -6.65 6.65
N VAL A 313 1.38 -6.70 6.49
CA VAL A 313 2.19 -5.49 6.32
C VAL A 313 2.23 -5.00 4.86
N TRP A 314 2.39 -5.91 3.89
CA TRP A 314 2.62 -5.56 2.50
C TRP A 314 2.36 -6.77 1.56
N PHE A 315 2.59 -6.55 0.28
CA PHE A 315 2.45 -7.52 -0.80
C PHE A 315 3.79 -7.81 -1.50
N THR A 316 3.87 -8.91 -2.22
CA THR A 316 5.03 -9.33 -3.02
C THR A 316 4.97 -8.76 -4.44
N ALA A 317 6.10 -8.72 -5.16
CA ALA A 317 6.10 -8.34 -6.57
C ALA A 317 5.20 -9.27 -7.43
N GLY A 318 5.15 -10.58 -7.10
CA GLY A 318 4.24 -11.52 -7.77
C GLY A 318 2.75 -11.20 -7.53
N GLU A 319 2.38 -10.75 -6.32
CA GLU A 319 1.02 -10.25 -6.07
C GLU A 319 0.75 -8.96 -6.83
N GLY A 320 1.77 -8.09 -6.98
CA GLY A 320 1.72 -6.91 -7.83
C GLY A 320 1.51 -7.28 -9.31
N GLN A 321 2.23 -8.28 -9.81
CA GLN A 321 2.05 -8.78 -11.18
C GLN A 321 0.65 -9.33 -11.39
N SER A 322 0.09 -10.07 -10.45
CA SER A 322 -1.30 -10.55 -10.55
C SER A 322 -2.31 -9.39 -10.68
N MET A 323 -2.06 -8.23 -10.05
CA MET A 323 -2.92 -7.05 -10.22
C MET A 323 -2.76 -6.41 -11.61
N ALA A 324 -1.55 -6.35 -12.15
CA ALA A 324 -1.29 -5.88 -13.51
C ALA A 324 -1.97 -6.79 -14.55
N ASP A 325 -1.88 -8.11 -14.37
CA ASP A 325 -2.53 -9.10 -15.22
C ASP A 325 -4.07 -8.99 -15.15
N MET A 326 -4.63 -8.79 -13.95
CA MET A 326 -6.08 -8.54 -13.78
C MET A 326 -6.53 -7.25 -14.47
N TYR A 327 -5.71 -6.19 -14.43
CA TYR A 327 -5.99 -4.94 -15.14
C TYR A 327 -5.99 -5.17 -16.67
N GLU A 328 -4.97 -5.83 -17.19
CA GLU A 328 -4.85 -6.15 -18.62
C GLU A 328 -6.01 -7.02 -19.11
N ALA A 329 -6.45 -7.97 -18.30
CA ALA A 329 -7.61 -8.81 -18.57
C ALA A 329 -8.97 -8.09 -18.42
N GLY A 330 -8.99 -6.81 -18.04
CA GLY A 330 -10.21 -6.03 -17.81
C GLY A 330 -11.00 -6.43 -16.56
N LEU A 331 -10.39 -7.18 -15.64
CA LEU A 331 -11.01 -7.60 -14.37
C LEU A 331 -10.85 -6.56 -13.27
N LEU A 332 -9.78 -5.79 -13.29
CA LEU A 332 -9.51 -4.70 -12.35
C LEU A 332 -9.65 -3.36 -13.05
N ASP A 333 -10.68 -2.60 -12.70
CA ASP A 333 -10.89 -1.23 -13.20
C ASP A 333 -10.31 -0.21 -12.24
N LEU A 334 -9.34 0.58 -12.70
CA LEU A 334 -8.71 1.66 -11.95
C LEU A 334 -9.19 3.06 -12.40
N SER A 335 -10.10 3.15 -13.37
CA SER A 335 -10.64 4.41 -13.87
C SER A 335 -11.36 5.28 -12.82
N PRO A 336 -11.92 4.72 -11.72
CA PRO A 336 -12.50 5.56 -10.67
C PRO A 336 -11.49 6.38 -9.88
N LEU A 337 -10.18 6.06 -9.94
CA LEU A 337 -9.14 6.81 -9.24
C LEU A 337 -8.89 8.17 -9.89
N ARG A 338 -8.83 9.21 -9.07
CA ARG A 338 -8.63 10.61 -9.50
C ARG A 338 -7.19 11.02 -9.27
N HIS A 339 -6.44 11.20 -10.36
CA HIS A 339 -5.03 11.55 -10.32
C HIS A 339 -4.86 13.07 -10.25
N HIS A 340 -4.18 13.56 -9.22
CA HIS A 340 -3.71 14.93 -9.06
C HIS A 340 -2.21 14.92 -9.29
N VAL A 341 -1.76 15.44 -10.43
CA VAL A 341 -0.36 15.33 -10.89
C VAL A 341 0.38 16.64 -10.66
N TYR A 342 1.59 16.56 -10.11
CA TYR A 342 2.42 17.70 -9.73
C TYR A 342 3.88 17.46 -10.16
N PRO A 343 4.63 18.52 -10.50
CA PRO A 343 6.06 18.42 -10.73
C PRO A 343 6.83 18.17 -9.41
N LEU A 344 8.08 17.72 -9.52
CA LEU A 344 8.94 17.43 -8.36
C LEU A 344 9.11 18.63 -7.42
N GLU A 345 9.15 19.84 -7.97
CA GLU A 345 9.33 21.10 -7.24
C GLU A 345 8.18 21.39 -6.24
N GLU A 346 7.01 20.82 -6.47
CA GLU A 346 5.83 21.00 -5.62
C GLU A 346 5.69 19.93 -4.52
N VAL A 347 6.65 19.01 -4.37
CA VAL A 347 6.57 17.86 -3.47
C VAL A 347 6.13 18.24 -2.04
N ASN A 348 6.65 19.32 -1.47
CA ASN A 348 6.31 19.73 -0.12
C ASN A 348 4.87 20.25 0.01
N SER A 349 4.37 20.96 -0.99
CA SER A 349 2.97 21.44 -1.03
C SER A 349 2.01 20.26 -1.18
N VAL A 350 2.36 19.29 -2.03
CA VAL A 350 1.57 18.08 -2.28
C VAL A 350 1.46 17.21 -1.03
N ILE A 351 2.57 16.99 -0.30
CA ILE A 351 2.58 16.25 0.97
C ILE A 351 1.57 16.86 1.96
N ASN A 352 1.50 18.18 2.04
CA ASN A 352 0.55 18.88 2.91
C ASN A 352 -0.90 18.79 2.38
N SER A 353 -1.09 18.78 1.06
CA SER A 353 -2.41 18.75 0.41
C SER A 353 -3.12 17.40 0.54
N VAL A 354 -2.41 16.31 0.82
CA VAL A 354 -3.00 14.96 0.98
C VAL A 354 -4.08 14.92 2.07
N ARG A 355 -4.05 15.85 3.02
CA ARG A 355 -5.08 15.95 4.08
C ARG A 355 -6.46 16.33 3.54
N SER A 356 -6.54 17.04 2.41
CA SER A 356 -7.78 17.48 1.75
C SER A 356 -8.30 16.47 0.70
N ARG A 357 -7.81 15.22 0.71
CA ARG A 357 -8.19 14.19 -0.26
C ARG A 357 -9.68 13.84 -0.20
N HIS A 358 -10.25 13.54 -1.35
CA HIS A 358 -11.59 12.96 -1.48
C HIS A 358 -11.54 11.44 -1.19
N GLY A 359 -11.47 11.10 0.07
CA GLY A 359 -11.40 9.71 0.52
C GLY A 359 -10.30 8.89 -0.16
N GLY A 360 -10.61 7.65 -0.47
CA GLY A 360 -9.72 6.73 -1.16
C GLY A 360 -9.60 6.95 -2.67
N PHE A 361 -10.48 7.75 -3.27
CA PHE A 361 -10.44 8.01 -4.72
C PHE A 361 -9.27 8.90 -5.14
N SER A 362 -8.84 9.83 -4.28
CA SER A 362 -7.73 10.74 -4.60
C SER A 362 -6.38 10.02 -4.66
N ASN A 363 -5.63 10.29 -5.71
CA ASN A 363 -4.28 9.81 -5.94
C ASN A 363 -3.37 10.99 -6.26
N PHE A 364 -2.48 11.35 -5.33
CA PHE A 364 -1.56 12.47 -5.47
C PHE A 364 -0.24 11.97 -6.02
N ILE A 365 0.11 12.43 -7.21
CA ILE A 365 1.26 11.94 -7.97
C ILE A 365 2.27 13.07 -8.15
N VAL A 366 3.52 12.78 -7.86
CA VAL A 366 4.66 13.59 -8.28
C VAL A 366 5.30 12.93 -9.50
N THR A 367 5.64 13.76 -10.53
CA THR A 367 6.27 13.33 -11.78
C THR A 367 7.71 13.87 -11.84
N PRO A 368 8.72 13.11 -11.34
CA PRO A 368 10.09 13.62 -11.25
C PRO A 368 10.75 13.85 -12.60
N ALA A 369 10.44 13.02 -13.63
CA ALA A 369 11.04 13.11 -14.97
C ALA A 369 10.41 14.20 -15.87
N SER A 370 9.21 14.71 -15.55
CA SER A 370 8.54 15.75 -16.33
C SER A 370 9.07 17.14 -15.98
N GLY A 371 10.04 17.60 -16.74
CA GLY A 371 10.69 18.90 -16.54
C GLY A 371 11.79 19.13 -17.55
N ARG A 372 11.47 19.00 -18.84
CA ARG A 372 12.29 19.52 -19.96
C ARG A 372 11.52 20.55 -20.73
#